data_fe61dbee1815f1494598fceb68c26394
#
_entry.id   fe61dbee1815f1494598fceb68c26394
#
_cell.length_a   1.000
_cell.length_b   1.000
_cell.length_c   1.000
_cell.angle_alpha   90.00
_cell.angle_beta   90.00
_cell.angle_gamma   90.00
#
_symmetry.space_group_name_H-M   'P 1'
#
loop_
_entity.id
_entity.type
_entity.pdbx_description
1 polymer ?
#
loop_
_entity_poly.entity_id
_entity_poly.type
_entity_poly.pdbx_seq_one_letter_code
_entity_poly.pdbx_strand_id
1 'polypeptide(L)'
;MSEWELPKTVETQSIERVGGGGFAWESGVYDATVKMVYLNQSASEAVSFNIILEKNSGNFSELRENFWIKSGKAKGNKTYYTKDGKDYPLPGYSVANSMCVAVTGESLSKCMESAEKKQVNVWNPELKKEAPTERPGLMSLVGKPVKVAVHQVIEDRQAKNDKGEYVPTGASRTVNQCKFFGNAEGKTAEEITNKEPATRFDKWAQKNTGTVIDKSTKKNGSCSAADIMGSTSTDGDKGSLFQTEPPI
;
A
#
# COMPACT_ATOMS: atom_id res chain seq x y z
N MET A 1 12.87 -31.05 37.75
CA MET A 1 13.06 -29.58 37.82
C MET A 1 13.57 -29.18 36.47
N SER A 2 12.76 -28.47 35.71
CA SER A 2 13.16 -28.05 34.35
C SER A 2 14.09 -26.86 34.42
N GLU A 3 15.26 -27.02 33.84
CA GLU A 3 16.43 -26.13 33.86
C GLU A 3 16.26 -24.86 32.99
N TRP A 4 15.00 -24.50 32.63
CA TRP A 4 14.68 -23.43 31.65
C TRP A 4 13.61 -22.45 32.14
N GLU A 5 13.57 -22.16 33.45
CA GLU A 5 12.76 -21.02 33.93
C GLU A 5 13.54 -19.74 33.73
N LEU A 6 13.08 -18.92 32.77
CA LEU A 6 13.57 -17.55 32.60
C LEU A 6 13.22 -16.73 33.85
N PRO A 7 14.13 -15.86 34.36
CA PRO A 7 13.83 -14.99 35.47
C PRO A 7 12.59 -14.15 35.19
N LYS A 8 11.64 -14.08 36.13
CA LYS A 8 10.39 -13.31 36.00
C LYS A 8 10.56 -11.84 35.57
N THR A 9 11.73 -11.27 35.75
CA THR A 9 12.10 -9.93 35.28
C THR A 9 12.25 -9.82 33.77
N VAL A 10 12.40 -10.93 33.04
CA VAL A 10 12.51 -10.94 31.57
C VAL A 10 11.15 -10.99 30.89
N GLU A 11 10.13 -11.55 31.57
CA GLU A 11 8.76 -11.63 31.04
C GLU A 11 8.03 -10.28 31.00
N THR A 12 8.50 -9.29 31.74
CA THR A 12 7.86 -7.97 31.84
C THR A 12 8.54 -6.88 31.02
N GLN A 13 9.63 -7.18 30.32
CA GLN A 13 10.11 -6.27 29.30
C GLN A 13 9.24 -6.40 28.04
N SER A 14 8.07 -5.77 28.09
CA SER A 14 7.45 -5.32 26.85
C SER A 14 8.53 -4.46 26.16
N ILE A 15 9.00 -4.91 25.03
CA ILE A 15 9.76 -4.05 24.13
C ILE A 15 8.75 -2.97 23.71
N GLU A 16 8.67 -1.90 24.50
CA GLU A 16 8.03 -0.70 24.06
C GLU A 16 8.78 -0.30 22.78
N ARG A 17 8.16 -0.54 21.65
CA ARG A 17 8.56 0.09 20.41
C ARG A 17 8.33 1.58 20.60
N VAL A 18 9.31 2.24 21.18
CA VAL A 18 9.38 3.70 21.27
C VAL A 18 9.38 4.22 19.84
N GLY A 19 8.23 4.76 19.41
CA GLY A 19 8.04 5.27 18.09
C GLY A 19 7.63 4.18 17.09
N GLY A 20 6.33 3.94 16.95
CA GLY A 20 5.74 3.08 15.93
C GLY A 20 5.76 3.65 14.52
N GLY A 21 6.87 4.26 14.11
CA GLY A 21 7.18 4.57 12.73
C GLY A 21 8.14 3.51 12.24
N GLY A 22 7.65 2.40 11.68
CA GLY A 22 8.50 1.59 10.81
C GLY A 22 9.10 2.55 9.79
N PHE A 23 10.43 2.50 9.62
CA PHE A 23 11.10 3.35 8.63
C PHE A 23 10.46 3.07 7.28
N ALA A 24 9.90 4.10 6.66
CA ALA A 24 9.40 4.00 5.31
C ALA A 24 10.55 3.56 4.40
N TRP A 25 10.28 2.64 3.48
CA TRP A 25 11.25 2.24 2.48
C TRP A 25 11.59 3.44 1.61
N GLU A 26 12.83 3.60 1.24
CA GLU A 26 13.22 4.60 0.25
C GLU A 26 12.53 4.29 -1.10
N SER A 27 12.39 5.31 -1.96
CA SER A 27 11.91 5.07 -3.31
C SER A 27 12.86 4.14 -4.05
N GLY A 28 12.34 3.05 -4.59
CA GLY A 28 13.17 2.03 -5.24
C GLY A 28 12.37 0.81 -5.66
N VAL A 29 13.07 -0.14 -6.22
CA VAL A 29 12.55 -1.46 -6.60
C VAL A 29 13.07 -2.49 -5.62
N TYR A 30 12.18 -3.33 -5.11
CA TYR A 30 12.51 -4.28 -4.06
C TYR A 30 12.01 -5.67 -4.40
N ASP A 31 12.83 -6.67 -4.08
CA ASP A 31 12.42 -8.05 -3.99
C ASP A 31 11.83 -8.28 -2.59
N ALA A 32 10.61 -8.76 -2.55
CA ALA A 32 9.86 -8.98 -1.32
C ALA A 32 9.11 -10.31 -1.36
N THR A 33 8.67 -10.74 -0.18
CA THR A 33 7.77 -11.89 -0.04
C THR A 33 6.41 -11.39 0.45
N VAL A 34 5.35 -11.92 -0.12
CA VAL A 34 3.98 -11.64 0.31
C VAL A 34 3.74 -12.34 1.64
N LYS A 35 3.72 -11.60 2.74
CA LYS A 35 3.48 -12.15 4.08
C LYS A 35 2.02 -12.42 4.33
N MET A 36 1.15 -11.51 3.89
CA MET A 36 -0.30 -11.64 4.00
C MET A 36 -1.01 -10.77 2.96
N VAL A 37 -2.12 -11.29 2.44
CA VAL A 37 -3.10 -10.53 1.68
C VAL A 37 -4.47 -10.84 2.24
N TYR A 38 -5.26 -9.80 2.54
CA TYR A 38 -6.62 -9.97 3.04
C TYR A 38 -7.55 -8.87 2.56
N LEU A 39 -8.84 -9.19 2.53
CA LEU A 39 -9.88 -8.22 2.20
C LEU A 39 -10.45 -7.63 3.48
N ASN A 40 -10.64 -6.32 3.49
CA ASN A 40 -11.28 -5.63 4.60
C ASN A 40 -12.46 -4.81 4.07
N GLN A 41 -13.59 -4.88 4.76
CA GLN A 41 -14.79 -4.11 4.44
C GLN A 41 -14.97 -2.98 5.45
N SER A 42 -15.19 -1.78 4.95
CA SER A 42 -15.50 -0.61 5.78
C SER A 42 -16.97 -0.59 6.21
N ALA A 43 -17.32 0.29 7.14
CA ALA A 43 -18.71 0.53 7.53
C ALA A 43 -19.60 1.02 6.37
N SER A 44 -19.03 1.66 5.37
CA SER A 44 -19.71 2.06 4.13
C SER A 44 -19.82 0.96 3.08
N GLU A 45 -19.47 -0.29 3.41
CA GLU A 45 -19.42 -1.46 2.51
C GLU A 45 -18.35 -1.38 1.40
N ALA A 46 -17.48 -0.38 1.43
CA ALA A 46 -16.33 -0.37 0.54
C ALA A 46 -15.34 -1.48 0.92
N VAL A 47 -14.72 -2.10 -0.09
CA VAL A 47 -13.79 -3.21 0.12
C VAL A 47 -12.38 -2.78 -0.28
N SER A 48 -11.43 -3.01 0.61
CA SER A 48 -10.01 -2.82 0.36
C SER A 48 -9.28 -4.17 0.29
N PHE A 49 -8.32 -4.23 -0.63
CA PHE A 49 -7.32 -5.26 -0.75
C PHE A 49 -6.09 -4.79 0.04
N ASN A 50 -5.77 -5.49 1.12
CA ASN A 50 -4.70 -5.12 2.03
C ASN A 50 -3.54 -6.09 1.86
N ILE A 51 -2.33 -5.55 1.73
CA ILE A 51 -1.11 -6.35 1.57
C ILE A 51 -0.13 -6.07 2.69
N ILE A 52 0.58 -7.10 3.08
CA ILE A 52 1.75 -7.02 3.94
C ILE A 52 2.89 -7.70 3.20
N LEU A 53 3.92 -6.92 2.88
CA LEU A 53 5.13 -7.40 2.23
C LEU A 53 6.28 -7.38 3.22
N GLU A 54 7.15 -8.36 3.11
CA GLU A 54 8.40 -8.44 3.84
C GLU A 54 9.57 -8.35 2.86
N LYS A 55 10.51 -7.45 3.12
CA LYS A 55 11.68 -7.25 2.27
C LYS A 55 12.62 -8.43 2.39
N ASN A 56 13.08 -8.96 1.26
CA ASN A 56 13.96 -10.15 1.24
C ASN A 56 15.41 -9.86 1.64
N SER A 57 15.82 -8.58 1.71
CA SER A 57 17.19 -8.19 2.05
C SER A 57 17.24 -6.96 2.94
N GLY A 58 18.26 -6.88 3.80
CA GLY A 58 18.47 -5.76 4.71
C GLY A 58 17.66 -5.89 6.01
N ASN A 59 17.30 -4.76 6.61
CA ASN A 59 16.41 -4.77 7.77
C ASN A 59 15.04 -5.31 7.36
N PHE A 60 14.62 -6.42 7.96
CA PHE A 60 13.31 -7.04 7.76
C PHE A 60 12.20 -6.09 8.20
N SER A 61 11.87 -5.14 7.35
CA SER A 61 10.78 -4.20 7.58
C SER A 61 9.58 -4.60 6.75
N GLU A 62 8.42 -4.61 7.39
CA GLU A 62 7.16 -4.83 6.69
C GLU A 62 6.71 -3.55 6.00
N LEU A 63 6.23 -3.70 4.77
CA LEU A 63 5.48 -2.68 4.07
C LEU A 63 4.01 -3.10 4.07
N ARG A 64 3.15 -2.21 4.55
CA ARG A 64 1.70 -2.41 4.57
C ARG A 64 1.05 -1.36 3.70
N GLU A 65 0.19 -1.80 2.81
CA GLU A 65 -0.58 -0.90 1.96
C GLU A 65 -1.97 -1.47 1.68
N ASN A 66 -2.89 -0.59 1.32
CA ASN A 66 -4.26 -0.95 0.99
C ASN A 66 -4.72 -0.30 -0.31
N PHE A 67 -5.47 -1.06 -1.10
CA PHE A 67 -6.04 -0.62 -2.36
C PHE A 67 -7.55 -0.79 -2.31
N TRP A 68 -8.30 0.29 -2.55
CA TRP A 68 -9.75 0.22 -2.64
C TRP A 68 -10.18 -0.42 -3.95
N ILE A 69 -10.72 -1.65 -3.87
CA ILE A 69 -11.11 -2.47 -5.02
C ILE A 69 -12.61 -2.41 -5.30
N LYS A 70 -13.41 -1.92 -4.34
CA LYS A 70 -14.86 -1.76 -4.46
C LYS A 70 -15.26 -0.49 -3.72
N SER A 71 -16.11 0.33 -4.35
CA SER A 71 -16.65 1.55 -3.75
C SER A 71 -17.69 1.21 -2.66
N GLY A 72 -18.01 2.19 -1.82
CA GLY A 72 -19.04 2.05 -0.79
C GLY A 72 -20.46 2.13 -1.36
N LYS A 73 -21.43 1.88 -0.47
CA LYS A 73 -22.86 1.85 -0.77
C LYS A 73 -23.38 3.13 -1.44
N ALA A 74 -22.95 4.30 -0.99
CA ALA A 74 -23.31 5.59 -1.56
C ALA A 74 -22.90 5.73 -3.03
N LYS A 75 -21.88 5.02 -3.48
CA LYS A 75 -21.39 4.96 -4.87
C LYS A 75 -21.81 3.67 -5.60
N GLY A 76 -22.77 2.94 -5.05
CA GLY A 76 -23.37 1.77 -5.68
C GLY A 76 -22.55 0.49 -5.60
N ASN A 77 -21.59 0.37 -4.69
CA ASN A 77 -20.79 -0.85 -4.48
C ASN A 77 -20.07 -1.35 -5.76
N LYS A 78 -19.56 -0.42 -6.58
CA LYS A 78 -18.96 -0.72 -7.88
C LYS A 78 -17.44 -0.95 -7.77
N THR A 79 -16.91 -1.78 -8.66
CA THR A 79 -15.45 -1.98 -8.86
C THR A 79 -14.87 -1.06 -9.93
N TYR A 80 -15.69 -0.17 -10.48
CA TYR A 80 -15.38 0.75 -11.56
C TYR A 80 -15.99 2.14 -11.30
N TYR A 81 -15.53 3.13 -12.03
CA TYR A 81 -16.13 4.46 -12.11
C TYR A 81 -16.44 4.82 -13.56
N THR A 82 -17.46 5.65 -13.77
CA THR A 82 -17.86 6.09 -15.11
C THR A 82 -17.31 7.49 -15.34
N LYS A 83 -16.59 7.67 -16.45
CA LYS A 83 -16.10 8.97 -16.92
C LYS A 83 -16.37 9.09 -18.41
N ASP A 84 -16.97 10.21 -18.83
CA ASP A 84 -17.31 10.48 -20.24
C ASP A 84 -18.11 9.34 -20.90
N GLY A 85 -19.06 8.76 -20.14
CA GLY A 85 -19.90 7.65 -20.58
C GLY A 85 -19.21 6.29 -20.72
N LYS A 86 -17.94 6.18 -20.27
CA LYS A 86 -17.16 4.93 -20.28
C LYS A 86 -16.85 4.48 -18.86
N ASP A 87 -16.90 3.18 -18.66
CA ASP A 87 -16.54 2.56 -17.39
C ASP A 87 -15.06 2.21 -17.34
N TYR A 88 -14.41 2.64 -16.27
CA TYR A 88 -13.01 2.37 -15.97
C TYR A 88 -12.91 1.65 -14.63
N PRO A 89 -12.11 0.59 -14.49
CA PRO A 89 -11.90 -0.05 -13.20
C PRO A 89 -11.33 0.93 -12.19
N LEU A 90 -11.68 0.76 -10.92
CA LEU A 90 -11.06 1.54 -9.86
C LEU A 90 -9.54 1.35 -9.90
N PRO A 91 -8.74 2.41 -9.69
CA PRO A 91 -7.27 2.31 -9.69
C PRO A 91 -6.76 1.22 -8.74
N GLY A 92 -7.32 1.12 -7.53
CA GLY A 92 -6.97 0.08 -6.58
C GLY A 92 -7.32 -1.33 -7.08
N TYR A 93 -8.44 -1.50 -7.79
CA TYR A 93 -8.79 -2.76 -8.43
C TYR A 93 -7.76 -3.16 -9.49
N SER A 94 -7.36 -2.21 -10.34
CA SER A 94 -6.36 -2.47 -11.38
C SER A 94 -5.02 -2.91 -10.79
N VAL A 95 -4.55 -2.24 -9.73
CA VAL A 95 -3.29 -2.57 -9.06
C VAL A 95 -3.36 -3.96 -8.41
N ALA A 96 -4.43 -4.25 -7.67
CA ALA A 96 -4.64 -5.54 -7.02
C ALA A 96 -4.74 -6.68 -8.05
N ASN A 97 -5.49 -6.47 -9.14
CA ASN A 97 -5.61 -7.44 -10.22
C ASN A 97 -4.26 -7.69 -10.91
N SER A 98 -3.51 -6.63 -11.21
CA SER A 98 -2.17 -6.75 -11.80
C SER A 98 -1.21 -7.52 -10.91
N MET A 99 -1.26 -7.32 -9.58
CA MET A 99 -0.49 -8.11 -8.63
C MET A 99 -0.87 -9.60 -8.69
N CYS A 100 -2.17 -9.92 -8.64
CA CYS A 100 -2.65 -11.30 -8.75
C CYS A 100 -2.15 -11.97 -10.04
N VAL A 101 -2.36 -11.31 -11.19
CA VAL A 101 -1.90 -11.84 -12.48
C VAL A 101 -0.39 -12.04 -12.52
N ALA A 102 0.40 -11.09 -12.03
CA ALA A 102 1.86 -11.19 -12.04
C ALA A 102 2.37 -12.34 -11.15
N VAL A 103 1.76 -12.53 -9.97
CA VAL A 103 2.26 -13.47 -8.95
C VAL A 103 1.69 -14.88 -9.11
N THR A 104 0.42 -15.01 -9.54
CA THR A 104 -0.27 -16.32 -9.63
C THR A 104 -0.65 -16.72 -11.06
N GLY A 105 -0.61 -15.81 -12.02
CA GLY A 105 -1.16 -16.01 -13.35
C GLY A 105 -2.69 -15.88 -13.43
N GLU A 106 -3.37 -15.60 -12.31
CA GLU A 106 -4.83 -15.55 -12.21
C GLU A 106 -5.34 -14.15 -11.92
N SER A 107 -6.59 -13.87 -12.30
CA SER A 107 -7.24 -12.58 -11.99
C SER A 107 -7.53 -12.44 -10.49
N LEU A 108 -7.72 -11.20 -10.03
CA LEU A 108 -8.16 -10.90 -8.66
C LEU A 108 -9.46 -11.65 -8.31
N SER A 109 -10.44 -11.67 -9.21
CA SER A 109 -11.70 -12.38 -8.99
C SER A 109 -11.46 -13.87 -8.71
N LYS A 110 -10.57 -14.50 -9.47
CA LYS A 110 -10.21 -15.90 -9.28
C LYS A 110 -9.50 -16.15 -7.95
N CYS A 111 -8.56 -15.29 -7.59
CA CYS A 111 -7.91 -15.35 -6.27
C CYS A 111 -8.93 -15.17 -5.12
N MET A 112 -9.97 -14.35 -5.31
CA MET A 112 -11.01 -14.13 -4.30
C MET A 112 -11.94 -15.35 -4.12
N GLU A 113 -12.18 -16.15 -5.15
CA GLU A 113 -12.97 -17.39 -5.04
C GLU A 113 -12.34 -18.42 -4.07
N SER A 114 -11.02 -18.41 -3.95
CA SER A 114 -10.25 -19.29 -3.05
C SER A 114 -9.88 -18.62 -1.72
N ALA A 115 -10.56 -17.54 -1.33
CA ALA A 115 -10.28 -16.84 -0.09
C ALA A 115 -10.67 -17.68 1.14
N GLU A 116 -9.77 -17.75 2.11
CA GLU A 116 -9.97 -18.45 3.37
C GLU A 116 -10.07 -17.45 4.54
N LYS A 117 -10.84 -17.81 5.56
CA LYS A 117 -10.90 -17.02 6.79
C LYS A 117 -9.58 -17.10 7.55
N LYS A 118 -8.95 -15.98 7.83
CA LYS A 118 -7.68 -15.87 8.57
C LYS A 118 -7.76 -14.80 9.64
N GLN A 119 -7.11 -15.07 10.77
CA GLN A 119 -6.92 -14.06 11.81
C GLN A 119 -5.83 -13.09 11.38
N VAL A 120 -6.16 -11.82 11.28
CA VAL A 120 -5.22 -10.75 10.96
C VAL A 120 -5.36 -9.61 11.97
N ASN A 121 -4.25 -8.97 12.32
CA ASN A 121 -4.28 -7.80 13.19
C ASN A 121 -4.72 -6.59 12.37
N VAL A 122 -5.92 -6.08 12.67
CA VAL A 122 -6.53 -4.93 12.04
C VAL A 122 -6.77 -3.85 13.10
N TRP A 123 -6.58 -2.60 12.73
CA TRP A 123 -6.88 -1.48 13.61
C TRP A 123 -8.35 -1.53 14.08
N ASN A 124 -8.53 -1.57 15.40
CA ASN A 124 -9.84 -1.49 16.03
C ASN A 124 -10.03 -0.07 16.60
N PRO A 125 -10.98 0.73 16.07
CA PRO A 125 -11.18 2.11 16.50
C PRO A 125 -11.71 2.22 17.94
N GLU A 126 -12.43 1.23 18.44
CA GLU A 126 -12.94 1.21 19.80
C GLU A 126 -11.84 0.96 20.82
N LEU A 127 -10.98 -0.01 20.53
CA LEU A 127 -9.82 -0.35 21.35
C LEU A 127 -8.62 0.57 21.14
N LYS A 128 -8.64 1.41 20.12
CA LYS A 128 -7.51 2.29 19.67
C LYS A 128 -6.20 1.54 19.52
N LYS A 129 -6.26 0.27 19.10
CA LYS A 129 -5.11 -0.61 18.87
C LYS A 129 -5.41 -1.64 17.78
N GLU A 130 -4.38 -2.30 17.28
CA GLU A 130 -4.55 -3.48 16.44
C GLU A 130 -5.11 -4.63 17.27
N ALA A 131 -6.11 -5.32 16.73
CA ALA A 131 -6.74 -6.49 17.35
C ALA A 131 -6.90 -7.61 16.32
N PRO A 132 -6.75 -8.88 16.74
CA PRO A 132 -7.01 -10.01 15.87
C PRO A 132 -8.45 -10.00 15.39
N THR A 133 -8.62 -10.04 14.08
CA THR A 133 -9.94 -10.01 13.44
C THR A 133 -9.95 -11.00 12.29
N GLU A 134 -11.03 -11.77 12.18
CA GLU A 134 -11.21 -12.71 11.09
C GLU A 134 -11.50 -11.95 9.78
N ARG A 135 -10.70 -12.21 8.75
CA ARG A 135 -10.82 -11.59 7.42
C ARG A 135 -10.60 -12.64 6.33
N PRO A 136 -11.23 -12.46 5.14
CA PRO A 136 -10.91 -13.29 3.98
C PRO A 136 -9.47 -13.06 3.55
N GLY A 137 -8.62 -14.08 3.66
CA GLY A 137 -7.22 -14.07 3.23
C GLY A 137 -7.07 -14.74 1.87
N LEU A 138 -6.31 -14.11 0.96
CA LEU A 138 -6.03 -14.66 -0.37
C LEU A 138 -4.75 -15.52 -0.28
N MET A 139 -4.93 -16.76 0.12
CA MET A 139 -3.82 -17.66 0.43
C MET A 139 -2.98 -18.07 -0.78
N SER A 140 -3.53 -17.97 -1.99
CA SER A 140 -2.81 -18.20 -3.26
C SER A 140 -1.63 -17.23 -3.47
N LEU A 141 -1.65 -16.07 -2.82
CA LEU A 141 -0.60 -15.05 -2.89
C LEU A 141 0.41 -15.18 -1.74
N VAL A 142 0.02 -15.72 -0.60
CA VAL A 142 0.86 -15.77 0.61
C VAL A 142 2.08 -16.65 0.41
N GLY A 143 3.25 -16.18 0.87
CA GLY A 143 4.53 -16.85 0.70
C GLY A 143 5.15 -16.72 -0.70
N LYS A 144 4.46 -16.09 -1.64
CA LYS A 144 4.99 -15.92 -3.00
C LYS A 144 6.00 -14.76 -3.06
N PRO A 145 7.07 -14.92 -3.84
CA PRO A 145 8.00 -13.82 -4.14
C PRO A 145 7.33 -12.80 -5.07
N VAL A 146 7.61 -11.54 -4.84
CA VAL A 146 7.08 -10.43 -5.61
C VAL A 146 8.16 -9.35 -5.76
N LYS A 147 8.24 -8.74 -6.93
CA LYS A 147 9.00 -7.51 -7.13
C LYS A 147 8.03 -6.32 -7.04
N VAL A 148 8.41 -5.27 -6.31
CA VAL A 148 7.55 -4.11 -6.09
C VAL A 148 8.31 -2.80 -6.31
N ALA A 149 7.70 -1.87 -7.01
CA ALA A 149 8.17 -0.49 -7.14
C ALA A 149 7.48 0.37 -6.08
N VAL A 150 8.26 1.05 -5.25
CA VAL A 150 7.79 1.81 -4.10
C VAL A 150 8.27 3.25 -4.16
N HIS A 151 7.35 4.21 -3.98
CA HIS A 151 7.71 5.60 -3.70
C HIS A 151 7.70 5.86 -2.20
N GLN A 152 8.67 6.63 -1.74
CA GLN A 152 8.61 7.31 -0.46
C GLN A 152 7.89 8.64 -0.63
N VAL A 153 6.82 8.85 0.11
CA VAL A 153 5.93 10.00 -0.02
C VAL A 153 5.82 10.72 1.33
N ILE A 154 5.97 12.02 1.31
CA ILE A 154 5.64 12.88 2.46
C ILE A 154 4.22 13.43 2.22
N GLU A 155 3.33 13.23 3.17
CA GLU A 155 1.95 13.70 3.12
C GLU A 155 1.54 14.32 4.46
N ASP A 156 0.49 15.16 4.44
CA ASP A 156 -0.06 15.71 5.67
C ASP A 156 -0.75 14.64 6.51
N ARG A 157 -0.50 14.67 7.81
CA ARG A 157 -1.34 13.92 8.74
C ARG A 157 -2.71 14.54 8.78
N GLN A 158 -3.72 13.69 8.70
CA GLN A 158 -5.11 14.11 8.77
C GLN A 158 -5.73 13.70 10.10
N ALA A 159 -6.60 14.54 10.63
CA ALA A 159 -7.45 14.23 11.78
C ALA A 159 -8.89 14.63 11.47
N LYS A 160 -9.85 13.96 12.09
CA LYS A 160 -11.26 14.35 11.99
C LYS A 160 -11.48 15.63 12.79
N ASN A 161 -12.13 16.61 12.16
CA ASN A 161 -12.66 17.78 12.84
C ASN A 161 -13.99 17.46 13.55
N ASP A 162 -14.58 18.42 14.24
CA ASP A 162 -15.85 18.27 14.97
C ASP A 162 -17.05 17.91 14.05
N LYS A 163 -16.91 18.16 12.73
CA LYS A 163 -17.91 17.79 11.72
C LYS A 163 -17.69 16.39 11.16
N GLY A 164 -16.63 15.67 11.61
CA GLY A 164 -16.26 14.36 11.13
C GLY A 164 -15.50 14.35 9.79
N GLU A 165 -15.11 15.52 9.26
CA GLU A 165 -14.32 15.67 8.04
C GLU A 165 -12.83 15.54 8.36
N TYR A 166 -12.07 14.92 7.45
CA TYR A 166 -10.62 14.83 7.58
C TYR A 166 -9.96 16.13 7.14
N VAL A 167 -9.19 16.73 8.04
CA VAL A 167 -8.45 17.97 7.80
C VAL A 167 -6.97 17.81 8.14
N PRO A 168 -6.06 18.50 7.43
CA PRO A 168 -4.64 18.44 7.75
C PRO A 168 -4.37 18.96 9.17
N THR A 169 -3.56 18.24 9.93
CA THR A 169 -3.17 18.64 11.30
C THR A 169 -2.01 19.62 11.35
N GLY A 170 -1.43 19.98 10.19
CA GLY A 170 -0.20 20.77 10.12
C GLY A 170 1.08 19.97 10.41
N ALA A 171 0.98 18.69 10.74
CA ALA A 171 2.11 17.76 10.81
C ALA A 171 2.15 16.91 9.54
N SER A 172 3.35 16.55 9.08
CA SER A 172 3.55 15.61 7.98
C SER A 172 3.97 14.23 8.49
N ARG A 173 3.83 13.22 7.63
CA ARG A 173 4.34 11.88 7.83
C ARG A 173 4.95 11.35 6.55
N THR A 174 5.94 10.46 6.68
CA THR A 174 6.49 9.72 5.55
C THR A 174 5.78 8.38 5.44
N VAL A 175 5.28 8.07 4.26
CA VAL A 175 4.59 6.81 3.94
C VAL A 175 5.19 6.19 2.69
N ASN A 176 4.91 4.90 2.48
CA ASN A 176 5.20 4.25 1.22
C ASN A 176 3.96 4.21 0.34
N GLN A 177 4.17 4.25 -0.95
CA GLN A 177 3.15 4.05 -1.95
C GLN A 177 3.66 3.05 -2.98
N CYS A 178 3.05 1.86 -3.04
CA CYS A 178 3.34 0.89 -4.09
C CYS A 178 2.79 1.38 -5.43
N LYS A 179 3.61 1.34 -6.46
CA LYS A 179 3.22 1.81 -7.80
C LYS A 179 2.75 0.67 -8.69
N PHE A 180 3.48 -0.41 -8.71
CA PHE A 180 3.12 -1.63 -9.44
C PHE A 180 3.91 -2.83 -8.91
N PHE A 181 3.45 -4.00 -9.29
CA PHE A 181 3.99 -5.29 -8.89
C PHE A 181 4.42 -6.10 -10.10
N GLY A 182 5.36 -7.00 -9.89
CA GLY A 182 5.78 -8.00 -10.86
C GLY A 182 6.05 -9.34 -10.17
N ASN A 183 6.24 -10.39 -10.97
CA ASN A 183 6.66 -11.68 -10.47
C ASN A 183 8.13 -11.67 -10.00
N ALA A 184 8.63 -12.81 -9.53
CA ALA A 184 10.02 -12.97 -9.08
C ALA A 184 11.05 -12.63 -10.17
N GLU A 185 10.70 -12.79 -11.44
CA GLU A 185 11.55 -12.50 -12.60
C GLU A 185 11.52 -10.99 -12.97
N GLY A 186 10.71 -10.18 -12.28
CA GLY A 186 10.55 -8.77 -12.55
C GLY A 186 9.62 -8.45 -13.72
N LYS A 187 8.78 -9.37 -14.15
CA LYS A 187 7.75 -9.09 -15.17
C LYS A 187 6.47 -8.60 -14.54
N THR A 188 5.96 -7.47 -15.01
CA THR A 188 4.63 -6.97 -14.66
C THR A 188 3.53 -7.80 -15.36
N ALA A 189 2.30 -7.70 -14.89
CA ALA A 189 1.17 -8.39 -15.52
C ALA A 189 1.02 -8.06 -17.01
N GLU A 190 1.29 -6.82 -17.41
CA GLU A 190 1.25 -6.38 -18.80
C GLU A 190 2.36 -7.05 -19.64
N GLU A 191 3.62 -7.06 -19.15
CA GLU A 191 4.74 -7.72 -19.80
C GLU A 191 4.55 -9.24 -19.91
N ILE A 192 3.88 -9.86 -18.93
CA ILE A 192 3.51 -11.29 -18.98
C ILE A 192 2.44 -11.51 -20.07
N THR A 193 1.39 -10.72 -20.08
CA THR A 193 0.27 -10.84 -21.02
C THR A 193 0.73 -10.62 -22.46
N ASN A 194 1.57 -9.61 -22.69
CA ASN A 194 2.07 -9.26 -24.00
C ASN A 194 3.30 -10.08 -24.42
N LYS A 195 3.83 -10.97 -23.56
CA LYS A 195 5.06 -11.74 -23.77
C LYS A 195 6.27 -10.85 -24.01
N GLU A 196 6.32 -9.70 -23.35
CA GLU A 196 7.39 -8.72 -23.43
C GLU A 196 8.54 -9.05 -22.47
N PRO A 197 9.77 -8.54 -22.72
CA PRO A 197 10.87 -8.65 -21.76
C PRO A 197 10.60 -7.79 -20.51
N ALA A 198 11.19 -8.19 -19.38
CA ALA A 198 11.12 -7.47 -18.11
C ALA A 198 11.95 -6.18 -18.17
N THR A 199 11.35 -5.05 -18.46
CA THR A 199 12.05 -3.75 -18.61
C THR A 199 11.45 -2.64 -17.75
N ARG A 200 10.21 -2.81 -17.28
CA ARG A 200 9.45 -1.74 -16.63
C ARG A 200 10.05 -1.33 -15.30
N PHE A 201 10.54 -2.28 -14.52
CA PHE A 201 11.18 -1.99 -13.23
C PHE A 201 12.49 -1.22 -13.42
N ASP A 202 13.33 -1.59 -14.39
CA ASP A 202 14.59 -0.90 -14.64
C ASP A 202 14.37 0.54 -15.11
N LYS A 203 13.46 0.74 -16.06
CA LYS A 203 13.07 2.07 -16.53
C LYS A 203 12.52 2.95 -15.42
N TRP A 204 11.74 2.36 -14.53
CA TRP A 204 11.17 3.08 -13.40
C TRP A 204 12.24 3.39 -12.35
N ALA A 205 13.12 2.44 -12.03
CA ALA A 205 14.20 2.60 -11.05
C ALA A 205 15.17 3.71 -11.45
N GLN A 206 15.56 3.79 -12.73
CA GLN A 206 16.42 4.85 -13.25
C GLN A 206 15.90 6.26 -12.98
N LYS A 207 14.58 6.44 -12.94
CA LYS A 207 13.94 7.75 -12.76
C LYS A 207 13.60 8.06 -11.31
N ASN A 208 13.37 7.03 -10.49
CA ASN A 208 12.67 7.21 -9.22
C ASN A 208 13.46 6.75 -7.99
N THR A 209 14.56 5.98 -8.16
CA THR A 209 15.35 5.50 -7.01
C THR A 209 15.89 6.69 -6.20
N GLY A 210 15.69 6.66 -4.88
CA GLY A 210 16.13 7.70 -3.96
C GLY A 210 15.31 9.00 -4.01
N THR A 211 14.30 9.11 -4.87
CA THR A 211 13.44 10.31 -4.93
C THR A 211 12.43 10.31 -3.79
N VAL A 212 12.07 11.48 -3.28
CA VAL A 212 10.99 11.66 -2.30
C VAL A 212 9.91 12.53 -2.92
N ILE A 213 8.67 12.03 -2.92
CA ILE A 213 7.52 12.80 -3.40
C ILE A 213 6.93 13.55 -2.22
N ASP A 214 7.05 14.87 -2.20
CA ASP A 214 6.45 15.70 -1.18
C ASP A 214 5.08 16.24 -1.63
N LYS A 215 4.01 15.74 -1.00
CA LYS A 215 2.62 16.17 -1.20
C LYS A 215 2.10 17.02 -0.04
N SER A 216 2.97 17.39 0.92
CA SER A 216 2.54 18.19 2.06
C SER A 216 2.15 19.61 1.67
N THR A 217 1.12 20.16 2.33
CA THR A 217 0.65 21.53 2.08
C THR A 217 1.62 22.60 2.57
N LYS A 218 2.64 22.25 3.36
CA LYS A 218 3.66 23.18 3.90
C LYS A 218 4.63 23.76 2.86
N LYS A 219 4.52 23.44 1.59
CA LYS A 219 5.38 23.97 0.51
C LYS A 219 5.29 25.47 0.28
N ASN A 220 4.41 26.21 0.95
CA ASN A 220 4.21 27.65 0.74
C ASN A 220 5.05 28.58 1.63
N GLY A 221 6.15 28.10 2.21
CA GLY A 221 7.05 28.90 3.02
C GLY A 221 8.51 28.66 2.69
N SER A 222 9.07 29.49 1.79
CA SER A 222 10.51 29.60 1.49
C SER A 222 11.04 28.67 0.38
N CYS A 223 10.70 28.95 -0.87
CA CYS A 223 11.59 28.65 -1.97
C CYS A 223 12.54 29.84 -2.14
N SER A 224 13.83 29.66 -1.92
CA SER A 224 14.82 30.64 -2.33
C SER A 224 14.88 30.71 -3.85
N ALA A 225 15.12 31.91 -4.40
CA ALA A 225 15.15 32.18 -5.83
C ALA A 225 16.17 31.36 -6.66
N ALA A 226 16.89 30.42 -6.04
CA ALA A 226 17.88 29.55 -6.68
C ALA A 226 17.30 28.27 -7.30
N ASP A 227 16.08 27.84 -6.90
CA ASP A 227 15.48 26.57 -7.35
C ASP A 227 14.61 26.70 -8.62
N ILE A 228 14.51 27.91 -9.21
CA ILE A 228 13.64 28.18 -10.36
C ILE A 228 14.32 27.94 -11.72
N MET A 229 15.63 27.68 -11.75
CA MET A 229 16.34 27.39 -13.00
C MET A 229 16.70 25.91 -13.13
N GLY A 230 15.77 25.10 -13.58
CA GLY A 230 16.11 23.75 -14.05
C GLY A 230 15.08 22.67 -13.85
N SER A 231 13.96 22.77 -14.50
CA SER A 231 13.32 21.63 -15.20
C SER A 231 12.00 22.04 -15.83
N THR A 232 12.05 22.46 -17.07
CA THR A 232 10.89 22.34 -17.96
C THR A 232 10.83 20.89 -18.43
N SER A 233 10.00 20.10 -17.81
CA SER A 233 9.45 18.90 -18.41
C SER A 233 7.94 18.95 -18.21
N THR A 234 7.27 19.40 -19.26
CA THR A 234 5.86 19.21 -19.52
C THR A 234 5.60 17.72 -19.64
N ASP A 235 5.07 17.14 -18.57
CA ASP A 235 4.25 15.94 -18.69
C ASP A 235 3.14 16.03 -17.65
N GLY A 236 1.93 16.22 -18.18
CA GLY A 236 0.72 16.44 -17.38
C GLY A 236 0.20 15.15 -16.78
N ASP A 237 0.74 14.76 -15.65
CA ASP A 237 0.09 13.74 -14.82
C ASP A 237 -0.81 14.45 -13.80
N LYS A 238 -2.06 14.65 -14.21
CA LYS A 238 -3.12 15.15 -13.36
C LYS A 238 -3.63 14.03 -12.47
N GLY A 239 -3.26 14.11 -11.19
CA GLY A 239 -4.06 13.53 -10.12
C GLY A 239 -3.62 12.16 -9.65
N SER A 240 -2.94 12.18 -8.51
CA SER A 240 -2.87 11.01 -7.63
C SER A 240 -4.30 10.63 -7.21
N LEU A 241 -4.86 9.60 -7.86
CA LEU A 241 -6.18 9.02 -7.55
C LEU A 241 -6.13 8.04 -6.36
N PHE A 242 -5.00 7.97 -5.67
CA PHE A 242 -4.87 7.14 -4.48
C PHE A 242 -5.31 7.96 -3.26
N GLN A 243 -6.62 8.06 -3.06
CA GLN A 243 -7.17 8.52 -1.79
C GLN A 243 -7.07 7.37 -0.79
N THR A 244 -6.44 7.61 0.33
CA THR A 244 -6.33 6.70 1.48
C THR A 244 -7.64 6.57 2.25
N GLU A 245 -8.72 7.18 1.78
CA GLU A 245 -10.03 7.14 2.40
C GLU A 245 -11.00 6.25 1.63
N PRO A 246 -11.87 5.52 2.34
CA PRO A 246 -12.96 4.82 1.69
C PRO A 246 -13.82 5.84 0.95
N PRO A 247 -14.24 5.56 -0.27
CA PRO A 247 -15.19 6.41 -0.97
C PRO A 247 -16.49 6.46 -0.15
N ILE A 248 -16.84 7.65 0.29
CA ILE A 248 -18.07 7.95 1.05
C ILE A 248 -19.30 7.59 0.22
#